data_2b782c3887e4d43ac9a91a58b14d4a06
#
_entry.id   2b782c3887e4d43ac9a91a58b14d4a06
#
_cell.length_a   1.000
_cell.length_b   1.000
_cell.length_c   1.000
_cell.angle_alpha   90.00
_cell.angle_beta   90.00
_cell.angle_gamma   90.00
#
_symmetry.space_group_name_H-M   'P 1'
#
loop_
_entity.id
_entity.type
_entity.pdbx_description
1 polymer ?
#
loop_
_entity_poly.entity_id
_entity_poly.type
_entity_poly.pdbx_seq_one_letter_code
_entity_poly.pdbx_strand_id
1 'polypeptide(L)'
;MGEPVTGTAAGVPFTVLPPSAEVSGPAPVVVAWHMIDAPRSDAAFAAALPLAGVPAWRVYLGMPLCGARMVDGGMDAVVERARRDAMLAYVDPFVRQAALEFPAALAELRERFGFDTSRTAVVGGSLGGAVALTILATREIPVRAAALINPAVRARSVVGLVEGMLDRPYPWNDEAEQAADQLDFVARSGEISARETQVPLMLVSGEDDHPSLRTDADDLVAALRERYARPDDVQLARVAGLAHPLAEEPGIEPAPQLPIAKLVDDTVAEWLVRHLG
;
A
#
# COMPACT_ATOMS: atom_id res chain seq x y z
N MET A 1 10.15 -21.94 5.52
CA MET A 1 9.01 -21.01 5.65
C MET A 1 7.75 -21.85 5.81
N GLY A 2 6.83 -21.48 6.75
CA GLY A 2 5.52 -22.14 6.84
C GLY A 2 4.68 -21.86 5.58
N GLU A 3 3.68 -22.71 5.33
CA GLU A 3 2.77 -22.54 4.20
C GLU A 3 1.92 -21.27 4.38
N PRO A 4 1.60 -20.55 3.30
CA PRO A 4 0.67 -19.43 3.35
C PRO A 4 -0.72 -19.87 3.82
N VAL A 5 -1.35 -19.07 4.68
CA VAL A 5 -2.74 -19.27 5.12
C VAL A 5 -3.61 -18.22 4.42
N THR A 6 -4.64 -18.68 3.71
CA THR A 6 -5.59 -17.81 3.04
C THR A 6 -6.97 -17.88 3.67
N GLY A 7 -7.78 -16.86 3.50
CA GLY A 7 -9.15 -16.82 4.03
C GLY A 7 -9.77 -15.44 3.93
N THR A 8 -10.77 -15.21 4.77
CA THR A 8 -11.41 -13.88 4.93
C THR A 8 -11.41 -13.49 6.41
N ALA A 9 -11.25 -12.20 6.68
CA ALA A 9 -11.37 -11.58 8.00
C ALA A 9 -12.23 -10.32 7.89
N ALA A 10 -13.31 -10.25 8.65
CA ALA A 10 -14.31 -9.19 8.53
C ALA A 10 -14.77 -8.92 7.08
N GLY A 11 -14.88 -10.01 6.27
CA GLY A 11 -15.23 -9.94 4.86
C GLY A 11 -14.10 -9.56 3.89
N VAL A 12 -12.90 -9.27 4.39
CA VAL A 12 -11.73 -8.93 3.57
C VAL A 12 -10.91 -10.19 3.30
N PRO A 13 -10.64 -10.56 2.04
CA PRO A 13 -9.72 -11.65 1.71
C PRO A 13 -8.31 -11.35 2.21
N PHE A 14 -7.60 -12.39 2.61
CA PHE A 14 -6.23 -12.25 3.06
C PHE A 14 -5.35 -13.45 2.69
N THR A 15 -4.07 -13.17 2.55
CA THR A 15 -2.98 -14.16 2.60
C THR A 15 -2.07 -13.81 3.77
N VAL A 16 -1.79 -14.79 4.65
CA VAL A 16 -0.91 -14.62 5.81
C VAL A 16 0.30 -15.54 5.70
N LEU A 17 1.49 -14.97 5.88
CA LEU A 17 2.74 -15.70 6.01
C LEU A 17 3.21 -15.65 7.47
N PRO A 18 3.58 -16.80 8.09
CA PRO A 18 4.07 -16.83 9.46
C PRO A 18 5.46 -16.19 9.58
N PRO A 19 5.91 -15.80 10.79
CA PRO A 19 7.24 -15.28 11.02
C PRO A 19 8.32 -16.22 10.45
N SER A 20 9.37 -15.63 9.87
CA SER A 20 10.49 -16.38 9.27
C SER A 20 11.46 -16.97 10.30
N ALA A 21 11.39 -16.52 11.54
CA ALA A 21 12.20 -16.97 12.67
C ALA A 21 11.32 -17.08 13.92
N GLU A 22 11.79 -17.87 14.89
CA GLU A 22 11.16 -17.91 16.21
C GLU A 22 11.28 -16.53 16.89
N VAL A 23 10.14 -16.02 17.36
CA VAL A 23 10.06 -14.75 18.10
C VAL A 23 9.63 -15.06 19.51
N SER A 24 10.32 -14.50 20.50
CA SER A 24 9.91 -14.63 21.89
C SER A 24 8.64 -13.82 22.16
N GLY A 25 7.56 -14.52 22.54
CA GLY A 25 6.24 -13.91 22.76
C GLY A 25 5.47 -13.61 21.48
N PRO A 26 4.39 -12.80 21.54
CA PRO A 26 3.61 -12.42 20.38
C PRO A 26 4.46 -11.65 19.36
N ALA A 27 4.55 -12.17 18.14
CA ALA A 27 5.34 -11.54 17.07
C ALA A 27 4.69 -10.25 16.54
N PRO A 28 5.46 -9.29 16.04
CA PRO A 28 4.94 -8.14 15.31
C PRO A 28 4.10 -8.55 14.09
N VAL A 29 3.38 -7.57 13.51
CA VAL A 29 2.64 -7.79 12.28
C VAL A 29 2.98 -6.71 11.24
N VAL A 30 3.20 -7.15 10.01
CA VAL A 30 3.25 -6.30 8.81
C VAL A 30 1.95 -6.51 8.07
N VAL A 31 1.21 -5.43 7.80
CA VAL A 31 0.00 -5.46 6.98
C VAL A 31 0.26 -4.78 5.65
N ALA A 32 -0.09 -5.44 4.56
CA ALA A 32 0.25 -5.00 3.22
C ALA A 32 -0.99 -4.91 2.31
N TRP A 33 -1.05 -3.87 1.48
CA TRP A 33 -2.06 -3.67 0.43
C TRP A 33 -1.40 -3.64 -0.93
N HIS A 34 -1.93 -4.47 -1.84
CA HIS A 34 -1.39 -4.64 -3.19
C HIS A 34 -1.71 -3.46 -4.12
N MET A 35 -1.16 -3.52 -5.31
CA MET A 35 -1.38 -2.58 -6.41
C MET A 35 -2.70 -2.91 -7.14
N ILE A 36 -3.12 -2.00 -8.03
CA ILE A 36 -4.16 -2.28 -9.05
C ILE A 36 -3.51 -2.87 -10.31
N ASP A 37 -2.30 -2.45 -10.63
CA ASP A 37 -1.44 -3.12 -11.59
C ASP A 37 -0.87 -4.41 -10.98
N ALA A 38 -0.13 -5.18 -11.75
CA ALA A 38 0.46 -6.42 -11.27
C ALA A 38 1.51 -6.19 -10.15
N PRO A 39 1.39 -6.84 -9.01
CA PRO A 39 0.44 -7.86 -8.57
C PRO A 39 -0.86 -7.26 -8.03
N ARG A 40 -2.01 -7.80 -8.45
CA ARG A 40 -3.35 -7.26 -8.17
C ARG A 40 -4.23 -8.17 -7.31
N SER A 41 -3.62 -8.97 -6.45
CA SER A 41 -4.29 -9.74 -5.40
C SER A 41 -3.38 -9.86 -4.17
N ASP A 42 -3.98 -10.17 -3.04
CA ASP A 42 -3.27 -10.42 -1.78
C ASP A 42 -2.25 -11.57 -1.93
N ALA A 43 -2.63 -12.66 -2.58
CA ALA A 43 -1.74 -13.80 -2.79
C ALA A 43 -0.61 -13.51 -3.79
N ALA A 44 -0.89 -12.78 -4.88
CA ALA A 44 0.12 -12.37 -5.84
C ALA A 44 1.10 -11.35 -5.23
N PHE A 45 0.61 -10.44 -4.38
CA PHE A 45 1.47 -9.47 -3.69
C PHE A 45 2.37 -10.16 -2.65
N ALA A 46 1.82 -11.16 -1.93
CA ALA A 46 2.61 -11.99 -1.01
C ALA A 46 3.73 -12.77 -1.74
N ALA A 47 3.50 -13.19 -2.98
CA ALA A 47 4.52 -13.84 -3.80
C ALA A 47 5.57 -12.85 -4.34
N ALA A 48 5.16 -11.65 -4.73
CA ALA A 48 6.07 -10.61 -5.23
C ALA A 48 6.93 -9.97 -4.13
N LEU A 49 6.37 -9.78 -2.94
CA LEU A 49 7.02 -9.20 -1.77
C LEU A 49 6.80 -10.05 -0.53
N PRO A 50 7.41 -11.24 -0.41
CA PRO A 50 7.20 -12.14 0.71
C PRO A 50 7.74 -11.62 2.05
N LEU A 51 8.60 -10.59 2.04
CA LEU A 51 9.25 -10.00 3.22
C LEU A 51 9.86 -11.07 4.14
N ALA A 52 10.50 -12.06 3.52
CA ALA A 52 10.94 -13.27 4.20
C ALA A 52 12.01 -13.03 5.28
N GLY A 53 12.73 -11.91 5.20
CA GLY A 53 13.72 -11.47 6.20
C GLY A 53 13.11 -10.84 7.45
N VAL A 54 11.80 -10.55 7.48
CA VAL A 54 11.16 -9.85 8.60
C VAL A 54 10.64 -10.86 9.63
N PRO A 55 11.06 -10.79 10.91
CA PRO A 55 10.59 -11.70 11.98
C PRO A 55 9.21 -11.26 12.50
N ALA A 56 8.22 -11.21 11.61
CA ALA A 56 6.86 -10.77 11.88
C ALA A 56 5.84 -11.63 11.13
N TRP A 57 4.60 -11.63 11.56
CA TRP A 57 3.48 -12.05 10.74
C TRP A 57 3.34 -11.08 9.57
N ARG A 58 3.11 -11.59 8.36
CA ARG A 58 2.94 -10.78 7.14
C ARG A 58 1.57 -11.06 6.58
N VAL A 59 0.71 -10.07 6.70
CA VAL A 59 -0.71 -10.11 6.33
C VAL A 59 -0.89 -9.28 5.08
N TYR A 60 -1.31 -9.89 4.01
CA TYR A 60 -1.64 -9.23 2.74
C TYR A 60 -3.15 -9.18 2.61
N LEU A 61 -3.73 -8.00 2.49
CA LEU A 61 -5.17 -7.78 2.41
C LEU A 61 -5.60 -7.54 0.97
N GLY A 62 -6.67 -8.22 0.55
CA GLY A 62 -7.26 -8.05 -0.76
C GLY A 62 -7.97 -6.70 -0.89
N MET A 63 -7.58 -5.91 -1.90
CA MET A 63 -8.18 -4.62 -2.20
C MET A 63 -9.56 -4.76 -2.84
N PRO A 64 -10.47 -3.78 -2.66
CA PRO A 64 -11.74 -3.74 -3.39
C PRO A 64 -11.55 -3.85 -4.90
N LEU A 65 -12.48 -4.45 -5.61
CA LEU A 65 -12.51 -4.59 -7.06
C LEU A 65 -11.33 -5.37 -7.68
N CYS A 66 -10.55 -6.08 -6.86
CA CYS A 66 -9.40 -6.87 -7.29
C CYS A 66 -9.43 -8.30 -6.75
N GLY A 67 -8.68 -9.21 -7.36
CA GLY A 67 -8.51 -10.58 -6.89
C GLY A 67 -9.84 -11.26 -6.57
N ALA A 68 -10.00 -11.81 -5.37
CA ALA A 68 -11.23 -12.45 -4.90
C ALA A 68 -12.43 -11.47 -4.73
N ARG A 69 -12.19 -10.16 -4.81
CA ARG A 69 -13.23 -9.11 -4.73
C ARG A 69 -13.55 -8.50 -6.09
N MET A 70 -13.10 -9.14 -7.17
CA MET A 70 -13.36 -8.69 -8.53
C MET A 70 -14.88 -8.67 -8.78
N VAL A 71 -15.35 -7.58 -9.40
CA VAL A 71 -16.76 -7.45 -9.79
C VAL A 71 -17.11 -8.30 -11.00
N ASP A 72 -18.39 -8.59 -11.19
CA ASP A 72 -18.90 -9.24 -12.39
C ASP A 72 -18.49 -8.42 -13.63
N GLY A 73 -17.97 -9.08 -14.64
CA GLY A 73 -17.37 -8.46 -15.82
C GLY A 73 -15.86 -8.22 -15.71
N GLY A 74 -15.24 -8.56 -14.57
CA GLY A 74 -13.79 -8.58 -14.42
C GLY A 74 -13.12 -7.21 -14.59
N MET A 75 -11.91 -7.21 -15.14
CA MET A 75 -11.12 -5.98 -15.34
C MET A 75 -11.81 -5.01 -16.31
N ASP A 76 -12.57 -5.49 -17.29
CA ASP A 76 -13.31 -4.61 -18.19
C ASP A 76 -14.33 -3.75 -17.43
N ALA A 77 -15.01 -4.32 -16.43
CA ALA A 77 -15.93 -3.57 -15.58
C ALA A 77 -15.21 -2.55 -14.69
N VAL A 78 -14.00 -2.85 -14.23
CA VAL A 78 -13.16 -1.92 -13.46
C VAL A 78 -12.71 -0.75 -14.36
N VAL A 79 -12.24 -1.04 -15.56
CA VAL A 79 -11.88 -0.01 -16.56
C VAL A 79 -13.08 0.86 -16.92
N GLU A 80 -14.28 0.26 -17.07
CA GLU A 80 -15.50 1.03 -17.36
C GLU A 80 -15.91 1.95 -16.19
N ARG A 81 -15.66 1.54 -14.93
CA ARG A 81 -15.83 2.42 -13.78
C ARG A 81 -14.89 3.62 -13.85
N ALA A 82 -13.59 3.39 -14.15
CA ALA A 82 -12.61 4.45 -14.34
C ALA A 82 -12.98 5.39 -15.49
N ARG A 83 -13.50 4.84 -16.60
CA ARG A 83 -14.01 5.64 -17.73
C ARG A 83 -15.21 6.50 -17.38
N ARG A 84 -16.12 5.98 -16.57
CA ARG A 84 -17.31 6.70 -16.15
C ARG A 84 -16.97 7.83 -15.18
N ASP A 85 -16.16 7.53 -14.18
CA ASP A 85 -15.73 8.48 -13.18
C ASP A 85 -14.44 8.00 -12.50
N ALA A 86 -13.30 8.54 -12.93
CA ALA A 86 -11.99 8.13 -12.46
C ALA A 86 -11.80 8.41 -10.96
N MET A 87 -12.34 9.51 -10.44
CA MET A 87 -12.18 9.86 -9.03
C MET A 87 -13.22 9.16 -8.14
N LEU A 88 -14.52 9.37 -8.39
CA LEU A 88 -15.57 8.98 -7.45
C LEU A 88 -16.03 7.53 -7.61
N ALA A 89 -15.88 6.92 -8.81
CA ALA A 89 -16.25 5.52 -9.02
C ALA A 89 -15.05 4.55 -8.99
N TYR A 90 -13.83 5.07 -9.00
CA TYR A 90 -12.62 4.24 -9.07
C TYR A 90 -11.63 4.56 -7.94
N VAL A 91 -10.90 5.70 -7.95
CA VAL A 91 -9.81 5.96 -6.99
C VAL A 91 -10.29 6.04 -5.55
N ASP A 92 -11.27 6.90 -5.24
CA ASP A 92 -11.76 7.11 -3.87
C ASP A 92 -12.35 5.84 -3.24
N PRO A 93 -13.26 5.09 -3.91
CA PRO A 93 -13.80 3.87 -3.32
C PRO A 93 -12.75 2.81 -3.00
N PHE A 94 -11.73 2.66 -3.84
CA PHE A 94 -10.64 1.73 -3.60
C PHE A 94 -9.92 2.02 -2.29
N VAL A 95 -9.47 3.26 -2.14
CA VAL A 95 -8.64 3.65 -0.99
C VAL A 95 -9.48 3.72 0.28
N ARG A 96 -10.62 4.40 0.21
CA ARG A 96 -11.47 4.64 1.37
C ARG A 96 -12.06 3.35 1.93
N GLN A 97 -12.58 2.46 1.09
CA GLN A 97 -13.14 1.19 1.56
C GLN A 97 -12.07 0.31 2.21
N ALA A 98 -10.90 0.16 1.59
CA ALA A 98 -9.81 -0.63 2.16
C ALA A 98 -9.34 -0.09 3.52
N ALA A 99 -9.24 1.25 3.65
CA ALA A 99 -8.87 1.88 4.91
C ALA A 99 -9.94 1.70 6.01
N LEU A 100 -11.23 1.80 5.68
CA LEU A 100 -12.35 1.61 6.61
C LEU A 100 -12.49 0.16 7.10
N GLU A 101 -12.19 -0.83 6.26
CA GLU A 101 -12.27 -2.26 6.58
C GLU A 101 -11.10 -2.73 7.46
N PHE A 102 -9.97 -2.04 7.41
CA PHE A 102 -8.73 -2.46 8.06
C PHE A 102 -8.83 -2.71 9.56
N PRO A 103 -9.42 -1.83 10.40
CA PRO A 103 -9.48 -2.06 11.85
C PRO A 103 -10.20 -3.36 12.23
N ALA A 104 -11.31 -3.66 11.58
CA ALA A 104 -12.08 -4.88 11.82
C ALA A 104 -11.33 -6.14 11.36
N ALA A 105 -10.73 -6.09 10.18
CA ALA A 105 -9.92 -7.18 9.64
C ALA A 105 -8.70 -7.46 10.55
N LEU A 106 -8.00 -6.41 10.99
CA LEU A 106 -6.84 -6.54 11.89
C LEU A 106 -7.23 -7.17 13.23
N ALA A 107 -8.38 -6.76 13.81
CA ALA A 107 -8.86 -7.31 15.08
C ALA A 107 -9.15 -8.82 14.97
N GLU A 108 -9.88 -9.24 13.94
CA GLU A 108 -10.19 -10.66 13.72
C GLU A 108 -8.93 -11.49 13.43
N LEU A 109 -8.00 -10.98 12.65
CA LEU A 109 -6.72 -11.63 12.35
C LEU A 109 -5.85 -11.76 13.61
N ARG A 110 -5.84 -10.75 14.47
CA ARG A 110 -5.15 -10.81 15.76
C ARG A 110 -5.70 -11.96 16.62
N GLU A 111 -7.01 -12.12 16.68
CA GLU A 111 -7.64 -13.21 17.44
C GLU A 111 -7.25 -14.59 16.88
N ARG A 112 -7.13 -14.72 15.57
CA ARG A 112 -6.78 -15.98 14.89
C ARG A 112 -5.30 -16.36 15.02
N PHE A 113 -4.40 -15.37 14.92
CA PHE A 113 -2.96 -15.61 14.78
C PHE A 113 -2.14 -15.18 16.00
N GLY A 114 -2.71 -14.41 16.93
CA GLY A 114 -2.07 -14.03 18.20
C GLY A 114 -0.90 -13.05 18.06
N PHE A 115 -0.83 -12.25 17.00
CA PHE A 115 0.22 -11.27 16.81
C PHE A 115 0.05 -10.01 17.67
N ASP A 116 1.14 -9.27 17.87
CA ASP A 116 1.19 -8.04 18.66
C ASP A 116 0.85 -6.81 17.80
N THR A 117 -0.38 -6.31 17.91
CA THR A 117 -0.83 -5.12 17.18
C THR A 117 -0.22 -3.80 17.66
N SER A 118 0.45 -3.78 18.82
CA SER A 118 1.22 -2.59 19.25
C SER A 118 2.50 -2.39 18.44
N ARG A 119 2.92 -3.44 17.72
CA ARG A 119 4.07 -3.48 16.80
C ARG A 119 3.60 -3.75 15.37
N THR A 120 2.67 -2.94 14.88
CA THR A 120 2.17 -3.02 13.51
C THR A 120 3.04 -2.18 12.58
N ALA A 121 3.46 -2.75 11.45
CA ALA A 121 3.95 -1.99 10.30
C ALA A 121 2.95 -2.06 9.16
N VAL A 122 2.97 -1.05 8.29
CA VAL A 122 2.11 -1.00 7.09
C VAL A 122 2.96 -0.91 5.83
N VAL A 123 2.56 -1.64 4.80
CA VAL A 123 3.20 -1.66 3.48
C VAL A 123 2.13 -1.46 2.42
N GLY A 124 2.41 -0.65 1.40
CA GLY A 124 1.45 -0.47 0.31
C GLY A 124 2.12 -0.18 -1.03
N GLY A 125 1.63 -0.81 -2.09
CA GLY A 125 2.03 -0.51 -3.45
C GLY A 125 0.97 0.31 -4.19
N SER A 126 1.35 1.31 -4.97
CA SER A 126 0.43 2.13 -5.78
C SER A 126 -0.74 2.67 -4.94
N LEU A 127 -1.99 2.35 -5.29
CA LEU A 127 -3.17 2.71 -4.49
C LEU A 127 -3.18 2.03 -3.11
N GLY A 128 -2.55 0.87 -2.93
CA GLY A 128 -2.31 0.30 -1.60
C GLY A 128 -1.40 1.19 -0.75
N GLY A 129 -0.50 1.95 -1.38
CA GLY A 129 0.28 3.01 -0.73
C GLY A 129 -0.61 4.17 -0.24
N ALA A 130 -1.62 4.57 -1.02
CA ALA A 130 -2.61 5.56 -0.58
C ALA A 130 -3.45 5.06 0.62
N VAL A 131 -3.77 3.75 0.67
CA VAL A 131 -4.42 3.14 1.86
C VAL A 131 -3.52 3.26 3.07
N ALA A 132 -2.25 2.88 2.97
CA ALA A 132 -1.29 3.00 4.07
C ALA A 132 -1.13 4.46 4.53
N LEU A 133 -1.05 5.42 3.61
CA LEU A 133 -1.01 6.86 3.92
C LEU A 133 -2.29 7.35 4.63
N THR A 134 -3.47 6.86 4.22
CA THR A 134 -4.74 7.14 4.91
C THR A 134 -4.68 6.66 6.35
N ILE A 135 -4.21 5.45 6.61
CA ILE A 135 -4.07 4.89 7.96
C ILE A 135 -3.08 5.71 8.79
N LEU A 136 -1.99 6.17 8.18
CA LEU A 136 -1.03 7.04 8.86
C LEU A 136 -1.67 8.39 9.22
N ALA A 137 -2.48 8.98 8.34
CA ALA A 137 -3.13 10.26 8.57
C ALA A 137 -4.28 10.20 9.59
N THR A 138 -5.12 9.14 9.57
CA THR A 138 -6.23 8.97 10.54
C THR A 138 -5.77 8.63 11.95
N ARG A 139 -4.61 7.99 12.10
CA ARG A 139 -4.00 7.65 13.40
C ARG A 139 -4.83 6.74 14.30
N GLU A 140 -5.81 6.05 13.77
CA GLU A 140 -6.69 5.15 14.54
C GLU A 140 -5.97 3.90 15.03
N ILE A 141 -4.99 3.43 14.25
CA ILE A 141 -4.19 2.24 14.56
C ILE A 141 -2.76 2.66 14.90
N PRO A 142 -2.16 2.11 15.97
CA PRO A 142 -0.73 2.28 16.23
C PRO A 142 0.10 1.70 15.10
N VAL A 143 0.98 2.49 14.50
CA VAL A 143 1.91 2.06 13.46
C VAL A 143 3.33 2.37 13.91
N ARG A 144 4.24 1.40 13.79
CA ARG A 144 5.65 1.50 14.18
C ARG A 144 6.57 1.82 13.03
N ALA A 145 6.23 1.36 11.82
CA ALA A 145 7.00 1.63 10.60
C ALA A 145 6.08 1.56 9.39
N ALA A 146 6.46 2.24 8.32
CA ALA A 146 5.76 2.17 7.05
C ALA A 146 6.74 2.07 5.87
N ALA A 147 6.34 1.34 4.82
CA ALA A 147 7.04 1.30 3.55
C ALA A 147 6.05 1.36 2.39
N LEU A 148 6.30 2.24 1.43
CA LEU A 148 5.43 2.48 0.29
C LEU A 148 6.21 2.24 -1.00
N ILE A 149 5.64 1.52 -1.95
CA ILE A 149 6.29 1.17 -3.22
C ILE A 149 5.52 1.83 -4.35
N ASN A 150 6.18 2.69 -5.13
CA ASN A 150 5.56 3.44 -6.23
C ASN A 150 4.19 4.03 -5.82
N PRO A 151 4.08 4.72 -4.66
CA PRO A 151 2.80 5.02 -4.04
C PRO A 151 1.99 6.05 -4.83
N ALA A 152 0.68 5.89 -4.84
CA ALA A 152 -0.27 6.93 -5.23
C ALA A 152 -0.38 7.96 -4.09
N VAL A 153 0.46 8.99 -4.14
CA VAL A 153 0.53 10.05 -3.11
C VAL A 153 -0.55 11.09 -3.29
N ARG A 154 -0.92 11.41 -4.53
CA ARG A 154 -2.00 12.33 -4.88
C ARG A 154 -2.99 11.64 -5.81
N ALA A 155 -4.27 11.63 -5.45
CA ALA A 155 -5.32 11.09 -6.30
C ALA A 155 -5.40 11.80 -7.66
N ARG A 156 -5.12 13.11 -7.70
CA ARG A 156 -5.11 13.88 -8.96
C ARG A 156 -4.09 13.34 -9.96
N SER A 157 -2.93 12.89 -9.50
CA SER A 157 -1.93 12.28 -10.39
C SER A 157 -2.42 10.95 -10.97
N VAL A 158 -3.11 10.14 -10.17
CA VAL A 158 -3.71 8.88 -10.64
C VAL A 158 -4.84 9.15 -11.65
N VAL A 159 -5.70 10.13 -11.37
CA VAL A 159 -6.75 10.57 -12.32
C VAL A 159 -6.11 11.06 -13.62
N GLY A 160 -5.01 11.83 -13.55
CA GLY A 160 -4.25 12.28 -14.72
C GLY A 160 -3.69 11.12 -15.58
N LEU A 161 -3.31 9.99 -14.98
CA LEU A 161 -2.93 8.79 -15.74
C LEU A 161 -4.14 8.19 -16.47
N VAL A 162 -5.32 8.18 -15.85
CA VAL A 162 -6.56 7.74 -16.49
C VAL A 162 -6.96 8.68 -17.63
N GLU A 163 -6.82 10.01 -17.44
CA GLU A 163 -7.03 11.02 -18.51
C GLU A 163 -6.14 10.73 -19.72
N GLY A 164 -4.85 10.47 -19.48
CA GLY A 164 -3.89 10.14 -20.55
C GLY A 164 -4.23 8.83 -21.26
N MET A 165 -4.69 7.82 -20.53
CA MET A 165 -5.12 6.53 -21.10
C MET A 165 -6.38 6.68 -21.97
N LEU A 166 -7.31 7.57 -21.58
CA LEU A 166 -8.60 7.77 -22.25
C LEU A 166 -8.55 8.87 -23.31
N ASP A 167 -7.44 9.60 -23.44
CA ASP A 167 -7.31 10.81 -24.25
C ASP A 167 -8.47 11.79 -24.01
N ARG A 168 -8.85 11.95 -22.76
CA ARG A 168 -9.97 12.80 -22.34
C ARG A 168 -9.74 13.39 -20.96
N PRO A 169 -9.86 14.72 -20.78
CA PRO A 169 -9.77 15.36 -19.48
C PRO A 169 -10.92 14.91 -18.57
N TYR A 170 -10.62 14.73 -17.28
CA TYR A 170 -11.62 14.40 -16.27
C TYR A 170 -12.46 15.64 -15.93
N PRO A 171 -13.80 15.51 -15.90
CA PRO A 171 -14.68 16.65 -15.62
C PRO A 171 -14.78 16.91 -14.11
N TRP A 172 -13.77 17.55 -13.54
CA TRP A 172 -13.74 17.89 -12.13
C TRP A 172 -14.99 18.67 -11.69
N ASN A 173 -15.56 18.28 -10.55
CA ASN A 173 -16.64 18.96 -9.86
C ASN A 173 -16.31 19.06 -8.36
N ASP A 174 -17.09 19.80 -7.58
CA ASP A 174 -16.82 20.05 -6.16
C ASP A 174 -16.68 18.77 -5.33
N GLU A 175 -17.47 17.72 -5.63
CA GLU A 175 -17.41 16.43 -4.94
C GLU A 175 -16.10 15.69 -5.26
N ALA A 176 -15.72 15.65 -6.52
CA ALA A 176 -14.46 15.02 -6.96
C ALA A 176 -13.23 15.78 -6.45
N GLU A 177 -13.28 17.12 -6.44
CA GLU A 177 -12.22 17.95 -5.87
C GLU A 177 -12.06 17.68 -4.37
N GLN A 178 -13.16 17.64 -3.64
CA GLN A 178 -13.14 17.34 -2.20
C GLN A 178 -12.61 15.93 -1.91
N ALA A 179 -13.03 14.93 -2.70
CA ALA A 179 -12.52 13.57 -2.57
C ALA A 179 -11.01 13.49 -2.89
N ALA A 180 -10.55 14.20 -3.93
CA ALA A 180 -9.14 14.26 -4.28
C ALA A 180 -8.30 14.98 -3.21
N ASP A 181 -8.81 16.03 -2.57
CA ASP A 181 -8.15 16.72 -1.45
C ASP A 181 -7.96 15.79 -0.25
N GLN A 182 -8.91 14.88 0.02
CA GLN A 182 -8.76 13.86 1.07
C GLN A 182 -7.67 12.83 0.74
N LEU A 183 -7.27 12.70 -0.51
CA LEU A 183 -6.22 11.81 -0.99
C LEU A 183 -5.03 12.59 -1.57
N ASP A 184 -4.79 13.83 -1.10
CA ASP A 184 -3.55 14.58 -1.31
C ASP A 184 -2.68 14.52 -0.04
N PHE A 185 -1.80 13.53 0.02
CA PHE A 185 -1.00 13.31 1.22
C PHE A 185 0.19 14.28 1.36
N VAL A 186 0.53 15.02 0.32
CA VAL A 186 1.48 16.13 0.44
C VAL A 186 0.83 17.29 1.21
N ALA A 187 -0.38 17.68 0.82
CA ALA A 187 -1.15 18.69 1.55
C ALA A 187 -1.46 18.22 3.00
N ARG A 188 -1.71 16.92 3.19
CA ARG A 188 -2.03 16.30 4.48
C ARG A 188 -0.80 15.79 5.26
N SER A 189 0.42 16.15 4.83
CA SER A 189 1.68 15.74 5.52
C SER A 189 1.70 16.14 7.00
N GLY A 190 1.02 17.23 7.37
CA GLY A 190 0.83 17.64 8.76
C GLY A 190 0.05 16.62 9.60
N GLU A 191 -0.96 15.95 9.04
CA GLU A 191 -1.72 14.91 9.74
C GLU A 191 -0.89 13.66 9.96
N ILE A 192 -0.08 13.25 8.97
CA ILE A 192 0.82 12.10 9.05
C ILE A 192 1.88 12.34 10.14
N SER A 193 2.44 13.54 10.19
CA SER A 193 3.51 13.90 11.14
C SER A 193 3.04 14.26 12.55
N ALA A 194 1.73 14.48 12.77
CA ALA A 194 1.18 14.96 14.04
C ALA A 194 1.07 13.90 15.14
N ARG A 195 1.75 12.76 15.01
CA ARG A 195 1.83 11.72 16.03
C ARG A 195 2.84 12.12 17.10
N GLU A 196 2.58 11.77 18.37
CA GLU A 196 3.54 11.94 19.46
C GLU A 196 4.85 11.19 19.14
N THR A 197 4.74 9.95 18.67
CA THR A 197 5.86 9.20 18.08
C THR A 197 5.67 9.16 16.57
N GLN A 198 6.50 9.89 15.83
CA GLN A 198 6.46 9.93 14.38
C GLN A 198 6.89 8.58 13.79
N VAL A 199 6.15 8.11 12.79
CA VAL A 199 6.35 6.79 12.19
C VAL A 199 7.49 6.85 11.19
N PRO A 200 8.57 6.07 11.36
CA PRO A 200 9.58 5.93 10.31
C PRO A 200 8.94 5.47 9.00
N LEU A 201 9.15 6.23 7.93
CA LEU A 201 8.52 6.03 6.64
C LEU A 201 9.55 5.94 5.52
N MET A 202 9.52 4.83 4.76
CA MET A 202 10.30 4.68 3.53
C MET A 202 9.38 4.72 2.32
N LEU A 203 9.77 5.49 1.30
CA LEU A 203 9.22 5.39 -0.04
C LEU A 203 10.26 4.72 -0.94
N VAL A 204 9.83 3.68 -1.67
CA VAL A 204 10.58 3.08 -2.78
C VAL A 204 9.96 3.62 -4.06
N SER A 205 10.74 4.32 -4.87
CA SER A 205 10.29 4.94 -6.11
C SER A 205 11.13 4.42 -7.28
N GLY A 206 10.48 3.78 -8.22
CA GLY A 206 11.12 3.27 -9.43
C GLY A 206 11.55 4.41 -10.36
N GLU A 207 12.74 4.31 -10.94
CA GLU A 207 13.21 5.32 -11.89
C GLU A 207 12.45 5.26 -13.21
N ASP A 208 11.86 4.09 -13.54
CA ASP A 208 11.04 3.87 -14.73
C ASP A 208 9.52 3.94 -14.45
N ASP A 209 9.12 4.38 -13.25
CA ASP A 209 7.72 4.64 -12.90
C ASP A 209 7.20 5.93 -13.58
N HIS A 210 5.89 6.15 -13.55
CA HIS A 210 5.23 7.33 -14.08
C HIS A 210 5.82 8.63 -13.51
N PRO A 211 6.21 9.60 -14.34
CA PRO A 211 6.86 10.82 -13.88
C PRO A 211 6.08 11.59 -12.81
N SER A 212 4.74 11.65 -12.94
CA SER A 212 3.87 12.30 -11.95
C SER A 212 3.96 11.64 -10.57
N LEU A 213 3.92 10.30 -10.50
CA LEU A 213 4.01 9.57 -9.24
C LEU A 213 5.40 9.71 -8.59
N ARG A 214 6.46 9.75 -9.40
CA ARG A 214 7.82 10.02 -8.90
C ARG A 214 7.95 11.42 -8.30
N THR A 215 7.38 12.43 -8.97
CA THR A 215 7.35 13.80 -8.46
C THR A 215 6.57 13.88 -7.16
N ASP A 216 5.41 13.24 -7.09
CA ASP A 216 4.58 13.20 -5.89
C ASP A 216 5.31 12.54 -4.70
N ALA A 217 6.09 11.48 -4.96
CA ALA A 217 6.91 10.84 -3.93
C ALA A 217 8.01 11.79 -3.41
N ASP A 218 8.68 12.55 -4.28
CA ASP A 218 9.65 13.57 -3.90
C ASP A 218 9.01 14.65 -3.03
N ASP A 219 7.87 15.17 -3.45
CA ASP A 219 7.14 16.21 -2.74
C ASP A 219 6.70 15.75 -1.35
N LEU A 220 6.19 14.52 -1.23
CA LEU A 220 5.79 13.96 0.07
C LEU A 220 6.98 13.81 1.01
N VAL A 221 8.08 13.28 0.52
CA VAL A 221 9.31 13.14 1.31
C VAL A 221 9.82 14.50 1.79
N ALA A 222 9.86 15.50 0.91
CA ALA A 222 10.26 16.85 1.26
C ALA A 222 9.34 17.44 2.34
N ALA A 223 8.01 17.38 2.13
CA ALA A 223 7.02 17.90 3.06
C ALA A 223 7.05 17.21 4.45
N LEU A 224 7.32 15.91 4.49
CA LEU A 224 7.43 15.17 5.75
C LEU A 224 8.75 15.47 6.47
N ARG A 225 9.88 15.55 5.75
CA ARG A 225 11.18 15.87 6.35
C ARG A 225 11.19 17.25 7.04
N GLU A 226 10.46 18.21 6.49
CA GLU A 226 10.29 19.53 7.12
C GLU A 226 9.54 19.47 8.46
N ARG A 227 8.73 18.43 8.69
CA ARG A 227 7.85 18.27 9.85
C ARG A 227 8.34 17.25 10.87
N TYR A 228 9.21 16.34 10.46
CA TYR A 228 9.73 15.31 11.35
C TYR A 228 10.83 15.86 12.24
N ALA A 229 10.77 15.53 13.53
CA ALA A 229 11.83 15.85 14.49
C ALA A 229 13.17 15.20 14.10
N ARG A 230 13.09 14.04 13.43
CA ARG A 230 14.22 13.33 12.84
C ARG A 230 13.95 13.15 11.34
N PRO A 231 14.41 14.07 10.47
CA PRO A 231 14.18 14.00 9.03
C PRO A 231 14.66 12.69 8.38
N ASP A 232 15.69 12.06 8.96
CA ASP A 232 16.25 10.78 8.49
C ASP A 232 15.31 9.58 8.71
N ASP A 233 14.27 9.73 9.54
CA ASP A 233 13.19 8.74 9.66
C ASP A 233 12.27 8.74 8.43
N VAL A 234 12.42 9.68 7.51
CA VAL A 234 11.72 9.69 6.20
C VAL A 234 12.72 9.45 5.09
N GLN A 235 12.66 8.29 4.46
CA GLN A 235 13.61 7.88 3.43
C GLN A 235 12.95 7.74 2.06
N LEU A 236 13.70 8.06 1.00
CA LEU A 236 13.36 7.79 -0.38
C LEU A 236 14.45 6.91 -0.99
N ALA A 237 14.09 5.69 -1.32
CA ALA A 237 14.93 4.76 -2.05
C ALA A 237 14.57 4.81 -3.54
N ARG A 238 15.52 5.22 -4.39
CA ARG A 238 15.39 5.17 -5.85
C ARG A 238 15.87 3.81 -6.35
N VAL A 239 15.07 3.16 -7.20
CA VAL A 239 15.40 1.85 -7.75
C VAL A 239 15.46 1.91 -9.26
N ALA A 240 16.66 1.79 -9.80
CA ALA A 240 16.89 1.80 -11.23
C ALA A 240 16.26 0.56 -11.88
N GLY A 241 15.59 0.74 -13.02
CA GLY A 241 14.91 -0.33 -13.75
C GLY A 241 13.58 -0.79 -13.13
N LEU A 242 13.15 -0.21 -12.02
CA LEU A 242 11.82 -0.46 -11.46
C LEU A 242 10.79 0.41 -12.19
N ALA A 243 9.91 -0.24 -12.94
CA ALA A 243 8.70 0.35 -13.49
C ALA A 243 7.57 0.36 -12.44
N HIS A 244 6.34 0.74 -12.82
CA HIS A 244 5.23 0.78 -11.87
C HIS A 244 4.88 -0.59 -11.28
N PRO A 245 4.69 -1.68 -12.09
CA PRO A 245 4.33 -3.00 -11.58
C PRO A 245 5.53 -3.74 -10.94
N LEU A 246 5.21 -4.68 -10.04
CA LEU A 246 6.18 -5.56 -9.37
C LEU A 246 6.10 -7.02 -9.84
N ALA A 247 5.15 -7.33 -10.73
CA ALA A 247 4.96 -8.65 -11.30
C ALA A 247 4.56 -8.53 -12.78
N GLU A 248 4.63 -9.65 -13.48
CA GLU A 248 4.12 -9.74 -14.85
C GLU A 248 2.59 -9.70 -14.87
N GLU A 249 2.01 -9.09 -15.91
CA GLU A 249 0.57 -9.11 -16.15
C GLU A 249 0.07 -10.55 -16.44
N PRO A 250 -1.12 -10.93 -16.01
CA PRO A 250 -2.15 -10.11 -15.34
C PRO A 250 -1.97 -9.95 -13.82
N GLY A 251 -1.00 -10.60 -13.19
CA GLY A 251 -0.65 -10.45 -11.78
C GLY A 251 -1.75 -10.78 -10.77
N ILE A 252 -2.71 -11.66 -11.12
CA ILE A 252 -3.80 -12.09 -10.23
C ILE A 252 -3.37 -13.28 -9.39
N GLU A 253 -2.70 -14.26 -10.03
CA GLU A 253 -2.22 -15.46 -9.35
C GLU A 253 -0.78 -15.27 -8.85
N PRO A 254 -0.40 -15.97 -7.76
CA PRO A 254 0.98 -15.99 -7.31
C PRO A 254 1.93 -16.47 -8.43
N ALA A 255 2.99 -15.72 -8.66
CA ALA A 255 4.01 -16.03 -9.65
C ALA A 255 5.41 -15.97 -9.03
N PRO A 256 6.44 -16.56 -9.66
CA PRO A 256 7.81 -16.42 -9.21
C PRO A 256 8.20 -14.94 -9.09
N GLN A 257 8.89 -14.60 -8.00
CA GLN A 257 9.36 -13.25 -7.74
C GLN A 257 10.32 -12.77 -8.84
N LEU A 258 10.04 -11.62 -9.44
CA LEU A 258 10.94 -10.98 -10.40
C LEU A 258 12.23 -10.50 -9.70
N PRO A 259 13.37 -10.48 -10.38
CA PRO A 259 14.62 -9.97 -9.80
C PRO A 259 14.50 -8.55 -9.26
N ILE A 260 13.76 -7.68 -9.95
CA ILE A 260 13.51 -6.30 -9.51
C ILE A 260 12.60 -6.24 -8.29
N ALA A 261 11.57 -7.09 -8.23
CA ALA A 261 10.70 -7.21 -7.06
C ALA A 261 11.47 -7.73 -5.84
N LYS A 262 12.44 -8.65 -6.06
CA LYS A 262 13.31 -9.11 -4.99
C LYS A 262 14.18 -8.00 -4.42
N LEU A 263 14.73 -7.12 -5.24
CA LEU A 263 15.49 -5.96 -4.78
C LEU A 263 14.62 -5.03 -3.91
N VAL A 264 13.37 -4.79 -4.32
CA VAL A 264 12.39 -4.01 -3.55
C VAL A 264 12.06 -4.73 -2.23
N ASP A 265 11.81 -6.04 -2.29
CA ASP A 265 11.52 -6.87 -1.11
C ASP A 265 12.64 -6.82 -0.07
N ASP A 266 13.89 -7.00 -0.50
CA ASP A 266 15.06 -6.92 0.37
C ASP A 266 15.18 -5.50 1.00
N THR A 267 15.01 -4.46 0.21
CA THR A 267 15.07 -3.05 0.67
C THR A 267 14.02 -2.75 1.74
N VAL A 268 12.76 -3.18 1.48
CA VAL A 268 11.66 -3.00 2.42
C VAL A 268 11.85 -3.86 3.67
N ALA A 269 12.30 -5.12 3.51
CA ALA A 269 12.55 -6.01 4.63
C ALA A 269 13.63 -5.46 5.59
N GLU A 270 14.75 -4.96 5.05
CA GLU A 270 15.80 -4.32 5.86
C GLU A 270 15.28 -3.12 6.64
N TRP A 271 14.45 -2.29 6.01
CA TRP A 271 13.80 -1.16 6.68
C TRP A 271 12.90 -1.61 7.82
N LEU A 272 12.02 -2.58 7.57
CA LEU A 272 11.09 -3.08 8.57
C LEU A 272 11.80 -3.77 9.75
N VAL A 273 12.84 -4.56 9.51
CA VAL A 273 13.66 -5.19 10.56
C VAL A 273 14.25 -4.14 11.48
N ARG A 274 14.75 -3.04 10.93
CA ARG A 274 15.37 -1.93 11.70
C ARG A 274 14.37 -1.25 12.64
N HIS A 275 13.09 -1.17 12.26
CA HIS A 275 12.09 -0.36 12.96
C HIS A 275 11.01 -1.14 13.71
N LEU A 276 10.91 -2.47 13.50
CA LEU A 276 9.99 -3.36 14.22
C LEU A 276 10.64 -4.10 15.40
N GLY A 277 11.95 -4.08 15.47
CA GLY A 277 12.75 -4.77 16.50
C GLY A 277 12.52 -4.31 17.92
#